data_f2d35961ba2552fb121424ebfc8cf216
#
_entry.id   f2d35961ba2552fb121424ebfc8cf216
#
_cell.length_a   1.000
_cell.length_b   1.000
_cell.length_c   1.000
_cell.angle_alpha   90.00
_cell.angle_beta   90.00
_cell.angle_gamma   90.00
#
_symmetry.space_group_name_H-M   'P 1'
#
loop_
_entity.id
_entity.type
_entity.pdbx_description
1 polymer ?
#
loop_
_entity_poly.entity_id
_entity_poly.type
_entity_poly.pdbx_seq_one_letter_code
_entity_poly.pdbx_strand_id
1 'polypeptide(L)'
;MRLGYFTMPVHPIGRDWSQTLREDREAIILADRLGFYDAFVGEHLTDVCENVTNSMLFHATLIHDTKTIKLATGTTNLSQMHPAVIAVNAAMFDHLAQGRFIMGISAGALPSDSEAIGILDQDRNKIFAEAIDVILAIWERDPPYNIDFPDNRFKVAINQTAAPHLGVGAMAKPFQKPRPEIVGTVVAPFSPGVVLMGKRDFHPLSANFLLATHLKSHWINYAKGKAEAGQKADVKDWRVARTIFVADDDKTALRYGREDAKSPYRFYFEQMGAKMKRGNRLYVFKSHKEQPDEEITHDFIMDHCVFHGTVNKVVDQILAMREKTGDFGELVYAGMDWLDPG
;
A
#
# COMPACT_ATOMS: atom_id res chain seq x y z
N MET A 1 7.73 -14.87 11.12
CA MET A 1 7.22 -14.14 9.94
C MET A 1 5.70 -14.06 10.08
N ARG A 2 5.10 -12.88 9.95
CA ARG A 2 3.65 -12.68 9.94
C ARG A 2 3.12 -12.89 8.53
N LEU A 3 1.80 -13.07 8.40
CA LEU A 3 1.10 -13.10 7.12
C LEU A 3 0.13 -11.93 7.07
N GLY A 4 0.30 -11.05 6.09
CA GLY A 4 -0.55 -9.90 5.82
C GLY A 4 -1.38 -10.10 4.55
N TYR A 5 -2.39 -9.27 4.37
CA TYR A 5 -3.26 -9.23 3.20
C TYR A 5 -3.17 -7.87 2.52
N PHE A 6 -3.13 -7.83 1.22
CA PHE A 6 -3.21 -6.62 0.42
C PHE A 6 -4.22 -6.83 -0.70
N THR A 7 -5.12 -5.88 -0.86
CA THR A 7 -6.01 -5.89 -2.01
C THR A 7 -6.03 -4.52 -2.70
N MET A 8 -5.79 -4.55 -3.94
CA MET A 8 -6.15 -3.57 -4.94
C MET A 8 -6.56 -4.44 -6.13
N PRO A 9 -7.69 -5.17 -5.97
CA PRO A 9 -8.09 -6.16 -6.94
C PRO A 9 -8.50 -5.43 -8.21
N VAL A 10 -7.98 -5.92 -9.33
CA VAL A 10 -8.36 -5.39 -10.62
C VAL A 10 -9.56 -6.17 -11.12
N HIS A 11 -10.75 -5.66 -10.84
CA HIS A 11 -12.00 -6.23 -11.32
C HIS A 11 -12.16 -6.02 -12.83
N PRO A 12 -12.68 -7.00 -13.59
CA PRO A 12 -13.00 -6.79 -15.00
C PRO A 12 -14.02 -5.65 -15.20
N ILE A 13 -13.83 -4.87 -16.27
CA ILE A 13 -14.76 -3.80 -16.64
C ILE A 13 -16.16 -4.38 -16.83
N GLY A 14 -17.16 -3.74 -16.23
CA GLY A 14 -18.56 -4.14 -16.32
C GLY A 14 -19.05 -5.03 -15.18
N ARG A 15 -18.19 -5.37 -14.20
CA ARG A 15 -18.64 -5.94 -12.94
C ARG A 15 -19.50 -4.93 -12.17
N ASP A 16 -20.53 -5.40 -11.48
CA ASP A 16 -21.34 -4.55 -10.60
C ASP A 16 -20.50 -4.03 -9.43
N TRP A 17 -20.39 -2.71 -9.31
CA TRP A 17 -19.56 -2.06 -8.31
C TRP A 17 -19.95 -2.42 -6.87
N SER A 18 -21.25 -2.44 -6.58
CA SER A 18 -21.73 -2.79 -5.25
C SER A 18 -21.43 -4.24 -4.89
N GLN A 19 -21.44 -5.13 -5.89
CA GLN A 19 -21.09 -6.54 -5.69
C GLN A 19 -19.58 -6.69 -5.40
N THR A 20 -18.72 -6.08 -6.20
CA THR A 20 -17.26 -6.18 -5.99
C THR A 20 -16.83 -5.61 -4.65
N LEU A 21 -17.42 -4.49 -4.21
CA LEU A 21 -17.16 -3.95 -2.86
C LEU A 21 -17.59 -4.92 -1.74
N ARG A 22 -18.68 -5.68 -1.90
CA ARG A 22 -19.08 -6.71 -0.93
C ARG A 22 -18.10 -7.89 -0.91
N GLU A 23 -17.70 -8.37 -2.08
CA GLU A 23 -16.71 -9.45 -2.23
C GLU A 23 -15.37 -9.09 -1.59
N ASP A 24 -14.88 -7.87 -1.82
CA ASP A 24 -13.66 -7.37 -1.20
C ASP A 24 -13.77 -7.28 0.33
N ARG A 25 -14.94 -6.87 0.86
CA ARG A 25 -15.20 -6.92 2.30
C ARG A 25 -15.14 -8.35 2.86
N GLU A 26 -15.81 -9.29 2.19
CA GLU A 26 -15.86 -10.70 2.61
C GLU A 26 -14.45 -11.32 2.62
N ALA A 27 -13.61 -10.98 1.66
CA ALA A 27 -12.22 -11.43 1.62
C ALA A 27 -11.42 -10.96 2.85
N ILE A 28 -11.59 -9.72 3.30
CA ILE A 28 -10.91 -9.21 4.50
C ILE A 28 -11.48 -9.82 5.78
N ILE A 29 -12.79 -10.03 5.86
CA ILE A 29 -13.41 -10.73 6.99
C ILE A 29 -12.90 -12.16 7.09
N LEU A 30 -12.73 -12.84 5.93
CA LEU A 30 -12.12 -14.17 5.88
C LEU A 30 -10.65 -14.12 6.33
N ALA A 31 -9.88 -13.14 5.87
CA ALA A 31 -8.48 -12.95 6.30
C ALA A 31 -8.36 -12.77 7.81
N ASP A 32 -9.25 -12.00 8.46
CA ASP A 32 -9.29 -11.89 9.93
C ASP A 32 -9.54 -13.25 10.61
N ARG A 33 -10.50 -14.03 10.09
CA ARG A 33 -10.81 -15.36 10.62
C ARG A 33 -9.66 -16.35 10.46
N LEU A 34 -8.87 -16.21 9.39
CA LEU A 34 -7.70 -17.04 9.11
C LEU A 34 -6.45 -16.57 9.87
N GLY A 35 -6.52 -15.47 10.62
CA GLY A 35 -5.43 -14.97 11.46
C GLY A 35 -4.38 -14.15 10.72
N PHE A 36 -4.72 -13.53 9.60
CA PHE A 36 -3.87 -12.53 8.97
C PHE A 36 -3.66 -11.35 9.90
N TYR A 37 -2.45 -10.79 9.88
CA TYR A 37 -2.05 -9.72 10.80
C TYR A 37 -2.64 -8.37 10.41
N ASP A 38 -2.59 -8.01 9.13
CA ASP A 38 -3.13 -6.77 8.59
C ASP A 38 -3.78 -6.96 7.21
N ALA A 39 -4.59 -5.98 6.81
CA ALA A 39 -5.18 -5.90 5.49
C ALA A 39 -5.01 -4.49 4.93
N PHE A 40 -4.21 -4.38 3.87
CA PHE A 40 -4.02 -3.14 3.12
C PHE A 40 -5.04 -3.06 1.98
N VAL A 41 -5.71 -1.92 1.86
CA VAL A 41 -6.65 -1.65 0.75
C VAL A 41 -6.21 -0.42 -0.01
N GLY A 42 -6.03 -0.55 -1.34
CA GLY A 42 -5.71 0.55 -2.24
C GLY A 42 -6.87 1.50 -2.48
N GLU A 43 -6.58 2.66 -3.08
CA GLU A 43 -7.61 3.62 -3.51
C GLU A 43 -7.24 4.32 -4.80
N HIS A 44 -8.24 4.50 -5.68
CA HIS A 44 -8.17 5.30 -6.89
C HIS A 44 -9.46 6.09 -7.11
N LEU A 45 -9.34 7.33 -7.56
CA LEU A 45 -10.50 8.19 -7.84
C LEU A 45 -11.16 7.86 -9.19
N THR A 46 -10.36 7.41 -10.17
CA THR A 46 -10.75 7.35 -11.58
C THR A 46 -10.51 5.98 -12.22
N ASP A 47 -10.38 4.93 -11.43
CA ASP A 47 -10.19 3.56 -11.94
C ASP A 47 -11.37 2.67 -11.55
N VAL A 48 -12.22 2.34 -12.53
CA VAL A 48 -13.41 1.50 -12.30
C VAL A 48 -13.06 0.02 -12.07
N CYS A 49 -11.84 -0.40 -12.41
CA CYS A 49 -11.34 -1.74 -12.13
C CYS A 49 -10.81 -1.85 -10.69
N GLU A 50 -10.23 -0.78 -10.17
CA GLU A 50 -9.75 -0.67 -8.79
C GLU A 50 -10.71 0.21 -7.99
N ASN A 51 -11.85 -0.34 -7.65
CA ASN A 51 -13.10 0.35 -7.34
C ASN A 51 -13.22 1.01 -5.95
N VAL A 52 -12.20 0.91 -5.09
CA VAL A 52 -12.20 1.60 -3.79
C VAL A 52 -11.67 3.02 -3.97
N THR A 53 -12.55 4.01 -3.78
CA THR A 53 -12.17 5.43 -3.94
C THR A 53 -11.65 6.08 -2.66
N ASN A 54 -11.90 5.49 -1.51
CA ASN A 54 -11.37 5.91 -0.22
C ASN A 54 -11.20 4.71 0.70
N SER A 55 -9.97 4.38 0.98
CA SER A 55 -9.59 3.20 1.75
C SER A 55 -10.06 3.26 3.21
N MET A 56 -10.00 4.44 3.88
CA MET A 56 -10.50 4.58 5.26
C MET A 56 -12.01 4.42 5.32
N LEU A 57 -12.76 4.97 4.37
CA LEU A 57 -14.22 4.81 4.29
C LEU A 57 -14.60 3.34 4.08
N PHE A 58 -13.89 2.64 3.21
CA PHE A 58 -14.09 1.21 3.00
C PHE A 58 -13.81 0.41 4.28
N HIS A 59 -12.68 0.65 4.93
CA HIS A 59 -12.31 -0.01 6.18
C HIS A 59 -13.27 0.29 7.34
N ALA A 60 -13.92 1.47 7.37
CA ALA A 60 -14.92 1.78 8.38
C ALA A 60 -16.07 0.76 8.39
N THR A 61 -16.40 0.19 7.23
CA THR A 61 -17.42 -0.87 7.12
C THR A 61 -16.99 -2.21 7.72
N LEU A 62 -15.72 -2.40 8.01
CA LEU A 62 -15.12 -3.65 8.49
C LEU A 62 -14.85 -3.66 10.00
N ILE A 63 -14.93 -2.50 10.68
CA ILE A 63 -14.53 -2.36 12.08
C ILE A 63 -15.27 -3.33 12.99
N HIS A 64 -16.57 -3.52 12.76
CA HIS A 64 -17.42 -4.37 13.59
C HIS A 64 -17.46 -5.83 13.15
N ASP A 65 -17.09 -6.11 11.90
CA ASP A 65 -17.12 -7.46 11.33
C ASP A 65 -15.77 -8.19 11.46
N THR A 66 -14.73 -7.46 11.89
CA THR A 66 -13.37 -7.98 12.14
C THR A 66 -12.98 -7.79 13.60
N LYS A 67 -12.06 -8.64 14.12
CA LYS A 67 -11.68 -8.64 15.53
C LYS A 67 -10.22 -8.28 15.78
N THR A 68 -9.31 -8.87 15.04
CA THR A 68 -7.87 -8.82 15.32
C THR A 68 -7.05 -8.21 14.22
N ILE A 69 -7.47 -8.38 12.97
CA ILE A 69 -6.75 -7.86 11.80
C ILE A 69 -6.61 -6.34 11.89
N LYS A 70 -5.44 -5.83 11.59
CA LYS A 70 -5.22 -4.39 11.48
C LYS A 70 -5.76 -3.90 10.14
N LEU A 71 -6.45 -2.78 10.17
CA LEU A 71 -7.08 -2.14 9.00
C LEU A 71 -6.11 -1.09 8.45
N ALA A 72 -5.55 -1.36 7.28
CA ALA A 72 -4.44 -0.60 6.74
C ALA A 72 -4.80 0.06 5.40
N THR A 73 -4.59 1.38 5.27
CA THR A 73 -4.71 2.00 3.96
C THR A 73 -3.55 1.55 3.06
N GLY A 74 -3.82 1.23 1.82
CA GLY A 74 -2.81 0.68 0.91
C GLY A 74 -2.77 1.31 -0.48
N THR A 75 -2.81 2.68 -0.57
CA THR A 75 -2.45 3.71 0.40
C THR A 75 -3.47 4.84 0.47
N THR A 76 -3.40 5.69 1.51
CA THR A 76 -3.97 7.03 1.45
C THR A 76 -3.04 7.92 0.60
N ASN A 77 -3.57 8.47 -0.48
CA ASN A 77 -2.82 9.29 -1.43
C ASN A 77 -2.74 10.75 -0.95
N LEU A 78 -1.68 11.10 -0.20
CA LEU A 78 -1.57 12.37 0.52
C LEU A 78 -1.53 13.61 -0.39
N SER A 79 -1.23 13.46 -1.68
CA SER A 79 -1.27 14.57 -2.63
C SER A 79 -2.69 14.96 -3.06
N GLN A 80 -3.69 14.13 -2.75
CA GLN A 80 -5.04 14.27 -3.30
C GLN A 80 -6.02 14.99 -2.36
N MET A 81 -5.61 15.29 -1.12
CA MET A 81 -6.47 15.94 -0.12
C MET A 81 -5.64 16.85 0.79
N HIS A 82 -6.27 17.88 1.34
CA HIS A 82 -5.61 18.76 2.31
C HIS A 82 -5.16 17.98 3.55
N PRO A 83 -3.87 18.09 3.98
CA PRO A 83 -3.33 17.26 5.05
C PRO A 83 -4.04 17.40 6.41
N ALA A 84 -4.63 18.56 6.70
CA ALA A 84 -5.42 18.72 7.92
C ALA A 84 -6.67 17.83 7.93
N VAL A 85 -7.32 17.65 6.78
CA VAL A 85 -8.48 16.74 6.65
C VAL A 85 -8.04 15.30 6.81
N ILE A 86 -6.93 14.93 6.18
CA ILE A 86 -6.35 13.58 6.32
C ILE A 86 -6.00 13.29 7.79
N ALA A 87 -5.33 14.24 8.46
CA ALA A 87 -4.89 14.06 9.85
C ALA A 87 -6.05 13.80 10.82
N VAL A 88 -7.15 14.56 10.71
CA VAL A 88 -8.31 14.40 11.61
C VAL A 88 -9.13 13.16 11.27
N ASN A 89 -9.27 12.81 9.97
CA ASN A 89 -9.95 11.60 9.55
C ASN A 89 -9.20 10.34 10.01
N ALA A 90 -7.88 10.33 9.85
CA ALA A 90 -7.02 9.23 10.32
C ALA A 90 -7.07 9.09 11.85
N ALA A 91 -7.06 10.21 12.59
CA ALA A 91 -7.21 10.18 14.04
C ALA A 91 -8.59 9.63 14.45
N MET A 92 -9.67 10.08 13.82
CA MET A 92 -11.02 9.57 14.09
C MET A 92 -11.11 8.07 13.77
N PHE A 93 -10.58 7.64 12.64
CA PHE A 93 -10.58 6.23 12.25
C PHE A 93 -9.80 5.37 13.25
N ASP A 94 -8.64 5.85 13.72
CA ASP A 94 -7.84 5.14 14.73
C ASP A 94 -8.58 4.93 16.05
N HIS A 95 -9.37 5.94 16.48
CA HIS A 95 -10.27 5.80 17.62
C HIS A 95 -11.39 4.79 17.37
N LEU A 96 -12.05 4.82 16.22
CA LEU A 96 -13.10 3.87 15.86
C LEU A 96 -12.57 2.44 15.79
N ALA A 97 -11.39 2.26 15.21
CA ALA A 97 -10.71 0.97 15.07
C ALA A 97 -10.00 0.52 16.37
N GLN A 98 -10.04 1.32 17.45
CA GLN A 98 -9.43 1.02 18.76
C GLN A 98 -7.95 0.60 18.63
N GLY A 99 -7.17 1.35 17.81
CA GLY A 99 -5.75 1.12 17.62
C GLY A 99 -5.39 0.01 16.64
N ARG A 100 -6.36 -0.53 15.90
CA ARG A 100 -6.12 -1.47 14.80
C ARG A 100 -5.79 -0.78 13.47
N PHE A 101 -5.58 0.52 13.47
CA PHE A 101 -5.27 1.28 12.27
C PHE A 101 -3.79 1.26 11.94
N ILE A 102 -3.45 1.06 10.66
CA ILE A 102 -2.14 1.32 10.05
C ILE A 102 -2.35 2.34 8.92
N MET A 103 -1.59 3.42 8.95
CA MET A 103 -1.66 4.42 7.91
C MET A 103 -0.65 4.15 6.80
N GLY A 104 -1.09 3.46 5.74
CA GLY A 104 -0.28 3.36 4.52
C GLY A 104 -0.39 4.64 3.69
N ILE A 105 0.73 5.15 3.21
CA ILE A 105 0.83 6.44 2.52
C ILE A 105 1.57 6.37 1.20
N SER A 106 1.13 7.16 0.22
CA SER A 106 1.85 7.41 -1.03
C SER A 106 1.57 8.78 -1.63
N ALA A 107 2.30 9.10 -2.68
CA ALA A 107 2.08 10.31 -3.48
C ALA A 107 0.94 10.16 -4.51
N GLY A 108 0.32 8.99 -4.61
CA GLY A 108 -0.56 8.64 -5.71
C GLY A 108 0.19 8.37 -7.03
N ALA A 109 -0.24 7.37 -7.77
CA ALA A 109 0.48 6.90 -8.96
C ALA A 109 -0.29 7.10 -10.27
N LEU A 110 -1.62 7.16 -10.22
CA LEU A 110 -2.47 7.21 -11.41
C LEU A 110 -2.58 8.65 -11.96
N PRO A 111 -2.18 8.90 -13.22
CA PRO A 111 -2.23 10.26 -13.79
C PRO A 111 -3.64 10.84 -13.88
N SER A 112 -4.65 10.02 -14.20
CA SER A 112 -6.05 10.49 -14.28
C SER A 112 -6.60 10.97 -12.94
N ASP A 113 -6.18 10.37 -11.82
CA ASP A 113 -6.52 10.89 -10.49
C ASP A 113 -5.95 12.29 -10.29
N SER A 114 -4.69 12.50 -10.70
CA SER A 114 -4.03 13.80 -10.60
C SER A 114 -4.65 14.85 -11.52
N GLU A 115 -5.07 14.45 -12.72
CA GLU A 115 -5.79 15.29 -13.67
C GLU A 115 -7.16 15.74 -13.11
N ALA A 116 -7.91 14.78 -12.54
CA ALA A 116 -9.24 15.04 -11.97
C ALA A 116 -9.24 16.08 -10.85
N ILE A 117 -8.12 16.22 -10.12
CA ILE A 117 -7.99 17.19 -9.03
C ILE A 117 -7.06 18.37 -9.36
N GLY A 118 -6.65 18.51 -10.64
CA GLY A 118 -5.89 19.67 -11.13
C GLY A 118 -4.42 19.73 -10.70
N ILE A 119 -3.78 18.59 -10.42
CA ILE A 119 -2.35 18.51 -10.04
C ILE A 119 -1.49 17.71 -11.00
N LEU A 120 -1.98 17.44 -12.22
CA LEU A 120 -1.26 16.60 -13.20
C LEU A 120 0.17 17.09 -13.47
N ASP A 121 0.34 18.41 -13.63
CA ASP A 121 1.61 19.06 -13.94
C ASP A 121 2.43 19.45 -12.70
N GLN A 122 2.01 19.03 -11.50
CA GLN A 122 2.69 19.34 -10.26
C GLN A 122 3.57 18.19 -9.78
N ASP A 123 4.61 18.51 -9.01
CA ASP A 123 5.45 17.49 -8.35
C ASP A 123 4.69 16.85 -7.18
N ARG A 124 4.05 15.71 -7.44
CA ARG A 124 3.29 14.94 -6.44
C ARG A 124 4.17 14.45 -5.30
N ASN A 125 5.44 14.17 -5.54
CA ASN A 125 6.35 13.73 -4.47
C ASN A 125 6.66 14.88 -3.52
N LYS A 126 6.77 16.12 -4.05
CA LYS A 126 6.91 17.32 -3.22
C LYS A 126 5.63 17.54 -2.39
N ILE A 127 4.44 17.48 -3.03
CA ILE A 127 3.16 17.61 -2.32
C ILE A 127 3.04 16.56 -1.19
N PHE A 128 3.41 15.32 -1.48
CA PHE A 128 3.40 14.21 -0.53
C PHE A 128 4.30 14.48 0.68
N ALA A 129 5.53 14.93 0.45
CA ALA A 129 6.47 15.24 1.52
C ALA A 129 5.96 16.40 2.40
N GLU A 130 5.46 17.46 1.77
CA GLU A 130 4.85 18.63 2.44
C GLU A 130 3.64 18.23 3.29
N ALA A 131 2.78 17.34 2.77
CA ALA A 131 1.61 16.84 3.50
C ALA A 131 1.99 16.01 4.74
N ILE A 132 3.02 15.16 4.64
CA ILE A 132 3.54 14.38 5.77
C ILE A 132 3.93 15.30 6.92
N ASP A 133 4.71 16.35 6.65
CA ASP A 133 5.20 17.27 7.69
C ASP A 133 4.04 17.96 8.42
N VAL A 134 3.00 18.35 7.70
CA VAL A 134 1.80 18.97 8.28
C VAL A 134 0.98 17.98 9.10
N ILE A 135 0.77 16.75 8.60
CA ILE A 135 0.03 15.71 9.32
C ILE A 135 0.71 15.40 10.67
N LEU A 136 2.02 15.17 10.65
CA LEU A 136 2.79 14.87 11.85
C LEU A 136 2.74 16.03 12.84
N ALA A 137 2.89 17.28 12.36
CA ALA A 137 2.81 18.46 13.21
C ALA A 137 1.42 18.64 13.85
N ILE A 138 0.33 18.32 13.14
CA ILE A 138 -1.03 18.33 13.68
C ILE A 138 -1.17 17.31 14.81
N TRP A 139 -0.62 16.12 14.66
CA TRP A 139 -0.70 15.07 15.69
C TRP A 139 0.19 15.35 16.89
N GLU A 140 1.31 16.04 16.71
CA GLU A 140 2.27 16.38 17.78
C GLU A 140 1.87 17.63 18.57
N ARG A 141 1.45 18.72 17.87
CA ARG A 141 1.23 20.04 18.49
C ARG A 141 -0.17 20.19 19.04
N ASP A 142 -0.30 20.95 20.10
CA ASP A 142 -1.58 21.37 20.67
C ASP A 142 -2.00 22.75 20.14
N PRO A 143 -3.31 23.09 20.21
CA PRO A 143 -3.77 24.46 19.85
C PRO A 143 -3.16 25.52 20.78
N PRO A 144 -2.97 26.78 20.30
CA PRO A 144 -3.34 27.28 18.96
C PRO A 144 -2.40 26.77 17.88
N TYR A 145 -2.97 26.34 16.73
CA TYR A 145 -2.15 25.87 15.61
C TYR A 145 -1.60 27.04 14.82
N ASN A 146 -0.30 27.02 14.57
CA ASN A 146 0.42 27.84 13.61
C ASN A 146 1.48 26.98 12.96
N ILE A 147 1.06 26.15 11.98
CA ILE A 147 1.92 25.23 11.23
C ILE A 147 2.20 25.88 9.89
N ASP A 148 3.39 26.44 9.76
CA ASP A 148 3.90 27.09 8.55
C ASP A 148 5.37 26.68 8.38
N PHE A 149 5.62 25.69 7.51
CA PHE A 149 6.96 25.27 7.20
C PHE A 149 7.51 26.06 6.00
N PRO A 150 8.80 26.41 5.98
CA PRO A 150 9.41 27.06 4.82
C PRO A 150 9.12 26.27 3.53
N ASP A 151 8.73 27.00 2.48
CA ASP A 151 8.45 26.45 1.14
C ASP A 151 7.35 25.38 1.05
N ASN A 152 6.60 25.15 2.13
CA ASN A 152 5.46 24.25 2.16
C ASN A 152 4.20 24.99 1.66
N ARG A 153 3.47 24.35 0.75
CA ARG A 153 2.20 24.89 0.22
C ARG A 153 1.07 24.91 1.25
N PHE A 154 1.14 23.99 2.23
CA PHE A 154 0.09 23.83 3.22
C PHE A 154 0.41 24.61 4.48
N LYS A 155 -0.51 25.49 4.86
CA LYS A 155 -0.47 26.23 6.11
C LYS A 155 -1.70 25.89 6.94
N VAL A 156 -1.51 25.66 8.23
CA VAL A 156 -2.59 25.39 9.16
C VAL A 156 -2.50 26.38 10.33
N ALA A 157 -3.41 27.34 10.33
CA ALA A 157 -3.48 28.36 11.39
C ALA A 157 -4.93 28.48 11.89
N ILE A 158 -5.13 28.40 13.20
CA ILE A 158 -6.42 28.61 13.85
C ILE A 158 -6.22 29.66 14.95
N ASN A 159 -6.19 30.95 14.55
CA ASN A 159 -5.87 32.04 15.45
C ASN A 159 -7.07 33.00 15.69
N GLN A 160 -8.03 33.06 14.74
CA GLN A 160 -9.11 34.04 14.76
C GLN A 160 -10.44 33.45 15.25
N THR A 161 -10.65 32.15 15.05
CA THR A 161 -11.96 31.50 15.26
C THR A 161 -11.93 30.46 16.36
N ALA A 162 -10.81 30.31 17.07
CA ALA A 162 -10.70 29.39 18.19
C ALA A 162 -11.56 29.87 19.37
N ALA A 163 -12.29 28.92 19.96
CA ALA A 163 -13.05 29.11 21.18
C ALA A 163 -12.81 27.93 22.13
N PRO A 164 -11.66 27.86 22.82
CA PRO A 164 -11.25 26.69 23.58
C PRO A 164 -12.25 26.24 24.65
N HIS A 165 -12.95 27.21 25.25
CA HIS A 165 -14.01 26.94 26.25
C HIS A 165 -15.24 26.21 25.67
N LEU A 166 -15.38 26.22 24.34
CA LEU A 166 -16.40 25.46 23.60
C LEU A 166 -15.81 24.20 22.91
N GLY A 167 -14.52 23.94 23.06
CA GLY A 167 -13.81 22.88 22.34
C GLY A 167 -13.54 23.19 20.86
N VAL A 168 -13.74 24.45 20.41
CA VAL A 168 -13.54 24.87 19.03
C VAL A 168 -12.09 25.29 18.81
N GLY A 169 -11.48 24.80 17.70
CA GLY A 169 -10.11 25.10 17.32
C GLY A 169 -9.09 24.01 17.68
N ALA A 170 -9.51 22.94 18.33
CA ALA A 170 -8.68 21.77 18.57
C ALA A 170 -8.94 20.68 17.51
N MET A 171 -7.89 20.03 17.04
CA MET A 171 -7.96 18.86 16.14
C MET A 171 -7.73 17.57 16.91
N ALA A 172 -8.47 16.51 16.55
CA ALA A 172 -8.36 15.21 17.17
C ALA A 172 -6.94 14.64 17.00
N LYS A 173 -6.43 14.02 18.08
CA LYS A 173 -5.18 13.27 18.08
C LYS A 173 -5.47 11.78 17.87
N PRO A 174 -4.54 10.99 17.28
CA PRO A 174 -4.70 9.55 17.17
C PRO A 174 -4.90 8.86 18.54
N PHE A 175 -5.59 7.71 18.51
CA PHE A 175 -5.73 6.82 19.64
C PHE A 175 -4.36 6.21 20.02
N GLN A 176 -3.63 5.72 19.04
CA GLN A 176 -2.29 5.16 19.21
C GLN A 176 -1.27 6.26 19.51
N LYS A 177 -0.29 5.96 20.39
CA LYS A 177 0.74 6.92 20.79
C LYS A 177 2.12 6.43 20.37
N PRO A 178 2.99 7.31 19.86
CA PRO A 178 2.74 8.74 19.58
C PRO A 178 1.82 8.94 18.36
N ARG A 179 1.62 7.94 17.52
CA ARG A 179 0.81 7.94 16.29
C ARG A 179 0.53 6.51 15.83
N PRO A 180 -0.40 6.27 14.88
CA PRO A 180 -0.50 5.00 14.18
C PRO A 180 0.82 4.61 13.49
N GLU A 181 1.03 3.33 13.30
CA GLU A 181 2.08 2.85 12.40
C GLU A 181 1.90 3.48 11.01
N ILE A 182 2.98 4.02 10.46
CA ILE A 182 2.98 4.56 9.09
C ILE A 182 3.76 3.61 8.19
N VAL A 183 3.12 3.20 7.09
CA VAL A 183 3.71 2.30 6.08
C VAL A 183 3.82 3.02 4.75
N GLY A 184 5.02 3.01 4.16
CA GLY A 184 5.25 3.53 2.81
C GLY A 184 5.31 2.39 1.80
N THR A 185 4.52 2.47 0.72
CA THR A 185 4.61 1.50 -0.37
C THR A 185 5.79 1.79 -1.28
N VAL A 186 6.59 0.77 -1.55
CA VAL A 186 7.77 0.86 -2.40
C VAL A 186 7.49 0.14 -3.72
N VAL A 187 7.37 0.93 -4.80
CA VAL A 187 6.94 0.49 -6.14
C VAL A 187 8.03 0.58 -7.21
N ALA A 188 9.27 0.86 -6.81
CA ALA A 188 10.40 0.98 -7.75
C ALA A 188 11.67 0.36 -7.17
N PRO A 189 12.48 -0.32 -8.01
CA PRO A 189 13.81 -0.79 -7.61
C PRO A 189 14.67 0.36 -7.09
N PHE A 190 15.54 0.07 -6.12
CA PHE A 190 16.55 1.00 -5.60
C PHE A 190 16.00 2.35 -5.08
N SER A 191 14.72 2.40 -4.72
CA SER A 191 14.04 3.64 -4.32
C SER A 191 14.78 4.41 -3.22
N PRO A 192 15.23 5.66 -3.47
CA PRO A 192 15.88 6.48 -2.43
C PRO A 192 14.88 6.95 -1.36
N GLY A 193 13.58 6.97 -1.66
CA GLY A 193 12.53 7.30 -0.70
C GLY A 193 12.50 6.38 0.51
N VAL A 194 13.01 5.14 0.37
CA VAL A 194 13.09 4.18 1.49
C VAL A 194 14.10 4.62 2.56
N VAL A 195 15.14 5.38 2.19
CA VAL A 195 16.05 6.00 3.19
C VAL A 195 15.29 7.01 4.05
N LEU A 196 14.43 7.83 3.43
CA LEU A 196 13.60 8.79 4.16
C LEU A 196 12.56 8.09 5.04
N MET A 197 12.00 6.96 4.59
CA MET A 197 11.13 6.13 5.44
C MET A 197 11.88 5.68 6.70
N GLY A 198 13.10 5.12 6.55
CA GLY A 198 13.93 4.72 7.68
C GLY A 198 14.21 5.85 8.66
N LYS A 199 14.53 7.05 8.16
CA LYS A 199 14.77 8.24 8.99
C LYS A 199 13.57 8.67 9.82
N ARG A 200 12.35 8.51 9.27
CA ARG A 200 11.09 8.94 9.88
C ARG A 200 10.39 7.82 10.67
N ASP A 201 11.03 6.67 10.79
CA ASP A 201 10.43 5.47 11.39
C ASP A 201 9.09 5.10 10.71
N PHE A 202 9.10 5.10 9.37
CA PHE A 202 8.02 4.60 8.52
C PHE A 202 8.43 3.27 7.93
N HIS A 203 7.55 2.27 8.03
CA HIS A 203 7.89 0.91 7.63
C HIS A 203 7.69 0.69 6.13
N PRO A 204 8.61 0.02 5.42
CA PRO A 204 8.46 -0.21 3.99
C PRO A 204 7.59 -1.44 3.69
N LEU A 205 6.71 -1.31 2.68
CA LEU A 205 6.00 -2.40 2.03
C LEU A 205 6.46 -2.49 0.57
N SER A 206 7.22 -3.53 0.24
CA SER A 206 7.67 -3.78 -1.13
C SER A 206 6.55 -4.40 -1.94
N ALA A 207 6.19 -3.77 -3.08
CA ALA A 207 5.05 -4.16 -3.89
C ALA A 207 5.19 -5.57 -4.51
N ASN A 208 4.06 -6.24 -4.75
CA ASN A 208 3.98 -7.61 -5.24
C ASN A 208 4.53 -7.82 -6.65
N PHE A 209 4.57 -6.79 -7.46
CA PHE A 209 5.06 -6.82 -8.85
C PHE A 209 6.56 -6.52 -9.01
N LEU A 210 7.29 -6.32 -7.91
CA LEU A 210 8.75 -6.13 -7.98
C LEU A 210 9.47 -7.47 -8.04
N LEU A 211 10.50 -7.56 -8.89
CA LEU A 211 11.33 -8.76 -8.95
C LEU A 211 12.08 -9.00 -7.64
N ALA A 212 12.20 -10.26 -7.24
CA ALA A 212 12.88 -10.64 -5.99
C ALA A 212 14.31 -10.10 -5.89
N THR A 213 15.00 -9.97 -7.03
CA THR A 213 16.37 -9.43 -7.10
C THR A 213 16.50 -7.98 -6.63
N HIS A 214 15.43 -7.20 -6.68
CA HIS A 214 15.44 -5.79 -6.29
C HIS A 214 15.10 -5.56 -4.81
N LEU A 215 14.44 -6.51 -4.17
CA LEU A 215 13.90 -6.33 -2.82
C LEU A 215 14.99 -6.04 -1.78
N LYS A 216 16.16 -6.69 -1.89
CA LYS A 216 17.28 -6.45 -0.98
C LYS A 216 17.72 -4.98 -0.95
N SER A 217 17.55 -4.25 -2.05
CA SER A 217 17.86 -2.82 -2.13
C SER A 217 16.99 -1.99 -1.19
N HIS A 218 15.73 -2.39 -1.00
CA HIS A 218 14.81 -1.71 -0.09
C HIS A 218 15.24 -1.87 1.37
N TRP A 219 15.62 -3.08 1.77
CA TRP A 219 16.16 -3.32 3.10
C TRP A 219 17.43 -2.51 3.37
N ILE A 220 18.37 -2.50 2.41
CA ILE A 220 19.62 -1.73 2.53
C ILE A 220 19.32 -0.25 2.72
N ASN A 221 18.42 0.32 1.92
CA ASN A 221 18.02 1.72 2.02
C ASN A 221 17.29 2.03 3.32
N TYR A 222 16.41 1.13 3.78
CA TYR A 222 15.72 1.27 5.05
C TYR A 222 16.70 1.28 6.23
N ALA A 223 17.58 0.28 6.30
CA ALA A 223 18.58 0.17 7.33
C ALA A 223 19.53 1.37 7.35
N LYS A 224 19.92 1.89 6.17
CA LYS A 224 20.68 3.13 6.04
C LYS A 224 19.94 4.31 6.66
N GLY A 225 18.65 4.48 6.32
CA GLY A 225 17.84 5.58 6.87
C GLY A 225 17.70 5.50 8.38
N LYS A 226 17.46 4.32 8.95
CA LYS A 226 17.42 4.09 10.40
C LYS A 226 18.76 4.45 11.07
N ALA A 227 19.88 4.00 10.49
CA ALA A 227 21.21 4.32 11.01
C ALA A 227 21.52 5.83 10.97
N GLU A 228 21.13 6.53 9.90
CA GLU A 228 21.29 7.99 9.80
C GLU A 228 20.43 8.76 10.82
N ALA A 229 19.36 8.14 11.33
CA ALA A 229 18.55 8.67 12.44
C ALA A 229 19.01 8.19 13.83
N GLY A 230 20.14 7.48 13.94
CA GLY A 230 20.63 6.92 15.19
C GLY A 230 19.82 5.74 15.71
N GLN A 231 19.01 5.10 14.85
CA GLN A 231 18.15 3.98 15.20
C GLN A 231 18.65 2.66 14.57
N LYS A 232 18.23 1.52 15.12
CA LYS A 232 18.50 0.21 14.56
C LYS A 232 17.30 -0.25 13.73
N ALA A 233 17.55 -0.76 12.52
CA ALA A 233 16.52 -1.40 11.72
C ALA A 233 16.17 -2.78 12.30
N ASP A 234 14.87 -3.12 12.32
CA ASP A 234 14.38 -4.46 12.64
C ASP A 234 13.70 -5.04 11.39
N VAL A 235 14.02 -6.26 11.03
CA VAL A 235 13.39 -6.95 9.89
C VAL A 235 11.88 -7.09 10.05
N LYS A 236 11.36 -7.03 11.26
CA LYS A 236 9.92 -7.04 11.57
C LYS A 236 9.16 -5.86 10.98
N ASP A 237 9.86 -4.76 10.67
CA ASP A 237 9.28 -3.55 10.10
C ASP A 237 9.08 -3.67 8.59
N TRP A 238 9.76 -4.64 7.94
CA TRP A 238 9.74 -4.78 6.50
C TRP A 238 8.69 -5.80 6.04
N ARG A 239 7.80 -5.33 5.17
CA ARG A 239 6.76 -6.11 4.50
C ARG A 239 7.15 -6.37 3.05
N VAL A 240 6.94 -7.60 2.59
CA VAL A 240 7.16 -8.01 1.20
C VAL A 240 5.86 -8.60 0.66
N ALA A 241 5.25 -7.92 -0.29
CA ALA A 241 4.04 -8.41 -0.94
C ALA A 241 4.38 -9.39 -2.08
N ARG A 242 3.53 -10.42 -2.25
CA ARG A 242 3.61 -11.40 -3.33
C ARG A 242 2.22 -11.83 -3.78
N THR A 243 2.11 -12.05 -5.07
CA THR A 243 0.97 -12.74 -5.67
C THR A 243 1.21 -14.23 -5.56
N ILE A 244 0.29 -14.96 -4.91
CA ILE A 244 0.46 -16.37 -4.59
C ILE A 244 -0.81 -17.12 -4.95
N PHE A 245 -0.67 -18.28 -5.59
CA PHE A 245 -1.76 -19.23 -5.81
C PHE A 245 -1.37 -20.63 -5.35
N VAL A 246 -2.15 -21.20 -4.45
CA VAL A 246 -1.96 -22.56 -3.93
C VAL A 246 -3.08 -23.45 -4.42
N ALA A 247 -2.75 -24.64 -4.92
CA ALA A 247 -3.71 -25.67 -5.29
C ALA A 247 -3.27 -27.04 -4.76
N ASP A 248 -4.17 -28.01 -4.80
CA ASP A 248 -3.89 -29.38 -4.34
C ASP A 248 -2.90 -30.11 -5.25
N ASP A 249 -2.83 -29.70 -6.53
CA ASP A 249 -1.90 -30.30 -7.51
C ASP A 249 -1.25 -29.24 -8.39
N ASP A 250 -0.07 -29.56 -8.94
CA ASP A 250 0.73 -28.67 -9.76
C ASP A 250 0.08 -28.33 -11.11
N LYS A 251 -0.74 -29.21 -11.66
CA LYS A 251 -1.42 -28.98 -12.95
C LYS A 251 -2.50 -27.90 -12.79
N THR A 252 -3.29 -28.00 -11.74
CA THR A 252 -4.29 -26.98 -11.40
C THR A 252 -3.61 -25.66 -11.07
N ALA A 253 -2.54 -25.69 -10.27
CA ALA A 253 -1.79 -24.51 -9.92
C ALA A 253 -1.17 -23.81 -11.15
N LEU A 254 -0.59 -24.57 -12.08
CA LEU A 254 -0.02 -24.03 -13.32
C LEU A 254 -1.12 -23.40 -14.20
N ARG A 255 -2.23 -24.12 -14.36
CA ARG A 255 -3.35 -23.63 -15.16
C ARG A 255 -3.88 -22.29 -14.65
N TYR A 256 -4.30 -22.22 -13.39
CA TYR A 256 -4.88 -21.00 -12.82
C TYR A 256 -3.85 -19.91 -12.52
N GLY A 257 -2.70 -20.29 -12.02
CA GLY A 257 -1.65 -19.32 -11.65
C GLY A 257 -0.89 -18.73 -12.84
N ARG A 258 -0.95 -19.38 -14.02
CA ARG A 258 -0.06 -19.02 -15.12
C ARG A 258 -0.69 -19.07 -16.52
N GLU A 259 -1.42 -20.14 -16.89
CA GLU A 259 -1.74 -20.44 -18.29
C GLU A 259 -3.13 -19.98 -18.74
N ASP A 260 -4.14 -20.09 -17.88
CA ASP A 260 -5.53 -19.80 -18.23
C ASP A 260 -5.71 -18.32 -18.56
N ALA A 261 -6.17 -18.03 -19.79
CA ALA A 261 -6.44 -16.67 -20.24
C ALA A 261 -7.50 -15.94 -19.40
N LYS A 262 -8.36 -16.69 -18.69
CA LYS A 262 -9.38 -16.16 -17.78
C LYS A 262 -8.90 -16.07 -16.33
N SER A 263 -7.65 -16.46 -16.06
CA SER A 263 -7.07 -16.37 -14.72
C SER A 263 -7.07 -14.92 -14.22
N PRO A 264 -7.52 -14.65 -12.99
CA PRO A 264 -7.43 -13.32 -12.40
C PRO A 264 -5.98 -12.83 -12.29
N TYR A 265 -5.01 -13.71 -12.16
CA TYR A 265 -3.58 -13.38 -12.14
C TYR A 265 -3.09 -12.85 -13.48
N ARG A 266 -3.50 -13.49 -14.60
CA ARG A 266 -3.18 -12.99 -15.94
C ARG A 266 -3.81 -11.65 -16.19
N PHE A 267 -5.08 -11.51 -15.89
CA PHE A 267 -5.80 -10.25 -16.05
C PHE A 267 -5.15 -9.11 -15.24
N TYR A 268 -4.82 -9.37 -13.98
CA TYR A 268 -4.14 -8.39 -13.12
C TYR A 268 -2.82 -7.91 -13.74
N PHE A 269 -1.95 -8.84 -14.14
CA PHE A 269 -0.63 -8.46 -14.67
C PHE A 269 -0.68 -7.92 -16.10
N GLU A 270 -1.67 -8.27 -16.90
CA GLU A 270 -1.94 -7.59 -18.18
C GLU A 270 -2.31 -6.13 -17.98
N GLN A 271 -3.23 -5.84 -17.06
CA GLN A 271 -3.60 -4.48 -16.70
C GLN A 271 -2.43 -3.70 -16.10
N MET A 272 -1.70 -4.30 -15.17
CA MET A 272 -0.53 -3.68 -14.55
C MET A 272 0.56 -3.38 -15.58
N GLY A 273 0.90 -4.34 -16.44
CA GLY A 273 1.88 -4.15 -17.52
C GLY A 273 1.47 -3.03 -18.48
N ALA A 274 0.19 -2.98 -18.88
CA ALA A 274 -0.35 -1.93 -19.73
C ALA A 274 -0.27 -0.54 -19.08
N LYS A 275 -0.67 -0.43 -17.80
CA LYS A 275 -0.58 0.81 -17.01
C LYS A 275 0.88 1.27 -16.87
N MET A 276 1.81 0.36 -16.59
CA MET A 276 3.25 0.67 -16.47
C MET A 276 3.85 1.10 -17.82
N LYS A 277 3.50 0.43 -18.91
CA LYS A 277 3.94 0.80 -20.27
C LYS A 277 3.45 2.21 -20.65
N ARG A 278 2.16 2.48 -20.41
CA ARG A 278 1.57 3.81 -20.67
C ARG A 278 2.25 4.92 -19.86
N GLY A 279 2.68 4.62 -18.65
CA GLY A 279 3.37 5.55 -17.75
C GLY A 279 4.89 5.62 -17.94
N ASN A 280 5.47 5.00 -18.97
CA ASN A 280 6.93 4.87 -19.18
C ASN A 280 7.66 4.26 -17.97
N ARG A 281 7.04 3.27 -17.32
CA ARG A 281 7.51 2.65 -16.08
C ARG A 281 7.81 1.16 -16.20
N LEU A 282 7.95 0.61 -17.43
CA LEU A 282 8.30 -0.80 -17.62
C LEU A 282 9.61 -1.20 -16.95
N TYR A 283 10.49 -0.23 -16.65
CA TYR A 283 11.74 -0.46 -15.93
C TYR A 283 11.56 -1.15 -14.56
N VAL A 284 10.37 -1.07 -13.97
CA VAL A 284 10.08 -1.73 -12.68
C VAL A 284 10.11 -3.25 -12.77
N PHE A 285 9.88 -3.81 -13.97
CA PHE A 285 9.92 -5.25 -14.25
C PHE A 285 11.27 -5.71 -14.80
N LYS A 286 12.21 -4.81 -15.12
CA LYS A 286 13.51 -5.21 -15.66
C LYS A 286 14.37 -5.88 -14.61
N SER A 287 15.05 -6.98 -14.98
CA SER A 287 16.01 -7.64 -14.11
C SER A 287 17.31 -6.86 -13.98
N HIS A 288 17.66 -6.07 -15.01
CA HIS A 288 18.79 -5.15 -15.06
C HIS A 288 18.46 -3.96 -15.97
N LYS A 289 19.21 -2.86 -15.79
CA LYS A 289 18.91 -1.57 -16.43
C LYS A 289 18.88 -1.63 -17.95
N GLU A 290 19.75 -2.42 -18.53
CA GLU A 290 19.96 -2.56 -19.99
C GLU A 290 19.01 -3.57 -20.64
N GLN A 291 18.13 -4.25 -19.88
CA GLN A 291 17.18 -5.21 -20.44
C GLN A 291 16.24 -4.50 -21.42
N PRO A 292 16.10 -4.99 -22.67
CA PRO A 292 15.20 -4.41 -23.65
C PRO A 292 13.73 -4.47 -23.21
N ASP A 293 12.93 -3.46 -23.55
CA ASP A 293 11.50 -3.42 -23.21
C ASP A 293 10.72 -4.59 -23.87
N GLU A 294 11.18 -5.06 -25.01
CA GLU A 294 10.58 -6.17 -25.76
C GLU A 294 10.67 -7.51 -25.03
N GLU A 295 11.65 -7.67 -24.16
CA GLU A 295 11.79 -8.86 -23.31
C GLU A 295 10.84 -8.85 -22.11
N ILE A 296 10.26 -7.69 -21.76
CA ILE A 296 9.30 -7.56 -20.69
C ILE A 296 7.91 -7.97 -21.19
N THR A 297 7.82 -9.23 -21.58
CA THR A 297 6.56 -9.83 -22.01
C THR A 297 5.63 -10.08 -20.81
N HIS A 298 4.35 -10.28 -21.10
CA HIS A 298 3.40 -10.69 -20.07
C HIS A 298 3.85 -11.99 -19.38
N ASP A 299 4.33 -12.95 -20.14
CA ASP A 299 4.83 -14.22 -19.61
C ASP A 299 6.06 -14.03 -18.73
N PHE A 300 6.98 -13.15 -19.10
CA PHE A 300 8.11 -12.78 -18.24
C PHE A 300 7.64 -12.22 -16.89
N ILE A 301 6.65 -11.31 -16.91
CA ILE A 301 6.11 -10.72 -15.67
C ILE A 301 5.48 -11.80 -14.80
N MET A 302 4.66 -12.68 -15.38
CA MET A 302 4.00 -13.78 -14.66
C MET A 302 5.02 -14.72 -14.00
N ASP A 303 6.07 -15.12 -14.73
CA ASP A 303 7.09 -16.05 -14.24
C ASP A 303 7.90 -15.49 -13.05
N HIS A 304 7.98 -14.16 -12.93
CA HIS A 304 8.76 -13.51 -11.89
C HIS A 304 7.92 -12.97 -10.71
N CYS A 305 6.63 -12.74 -10.94
CA CYS A 305 5.77 -12.07 -9.96
C CYS A 305 4.72 -12.97 -9.31
N VAL A 306 4.39 -14.12 -9.93
CA VAL A 306 3.38 -15.05 -9.40
C VAL A 306 4.04 -16.32 -8.87
N PHE A 307 3.84 -16.60 -7.59
CA PHE A 307 4.19 -17.89 -6.99
C PHE A 307 2.97 -18.81 -7.09
N HIS A 308 3.14 -19.97 -7.70
CA HIS A 308 2.05 -20.95 -7.82
C HIS A 308 2.56 -22.37 -7.67
N GLY A 309 1.70 -23.25 -7.14
CA GLY A 309 2.03 -24.67 -6.92
C GLY A 309 1.22 -25.28 -5.80
N THR A 310 1.59 -26.50 -5.46
CA THR A 310 1.18 -27.10 -4.19
C THR A 310 1.78 -26.32 -3.01
N VAL A 311 1.27 -26.57 -1.81
CA VAL A 311 1.77 -25.92 -0.58
C VAL A 311 3.30 -26.00 -0.49
N ASN A 312 3.88 -27.20 -0.69
CA ASN A 312 5.34 -27.39 -0.59
C ASN A 312 6.09 -26.57 -1.65
N LYS A 313 5.59 -26.56 -2.89
CA LYS A 313 6.23 -25.82 -3.97
C LYS A 313 6.18 -24.30 -3.76
N VAL A 314 5.08 -23.78 -3.23
CA VAL A 314 4.97 -22.36 -2.87
C VAL A 314 5.91 -22.01 -1.71
N VAL A 315 6.02 -22.90 -0.70
CA VAL A 315 6.99 -22.72 0.39
C VAL A 315 8.41 -22.66 -0.14
N ASP A 316 8.79 -23.57 -1.06
CA ASP A 316 10.12 -23.57 -1.70
C ASP A 316 10.40 -22.26 -2.46
N GLN A 317 9.41 -21.72 -3.17
CA GLN A 317 9.53 -20.43 -3.87
C GLN A 317 9.71 -19.25 -2.89
N ILE A 318 9.01 -19.27 -1.75
CA ILE A 318 9.15 -18.25 -0.69
C ILE A 318 10.55 -18.35 -0.07
N LEU A 319 11.04 -19.56 0.22
CA LEU A 319 12.38 -19.78 0.77
C LEU A 319 13.47 -19.33 -0.20
N ALA A 320 13.36 -19.68 -1.48
CA ALA A 320 14.28 -19.25 -2.53
C ALA A 320 14.28 -17.71 -2.71
N MET A 321 13.13 -17.05 -2.54
CA MET A 321 13.06 -15.59 -2.50
C MET A 321 13.81 -15.05 -1.27
N ARG A 322 13.61 -15.62 -0.08
CA ARG A 322 14.29 -15.18 1.15
C ARG A 322 15.80 -15.33 1.07
N GLU A 323 16.32 -16.37 0.44
CA GLU A 323 17.76 -16.54 0.18
C GLU A 323 18.34 -15.36 -0.61
N LYS A 324 17.59 -14.84 -1.59
CA LYS A 324 18.01 -13.71 -2.44
C LYS A 324 17.84 -12.36 -1.75
N THR A 325 16.75 -12.19 -1.02
CA THR A 325 16.36 -10.89 -0.43
C THR A 325 16.91 -10.68 0.97
N GLY A 326 17.13 -11.74 1.72
CA GLY A 326 17.31 -11.73 3.16
C GLY A 326 15.99 -11.86 3.92
N ASP A 327 16.06 -11.83 5.24
CA ASP A 327 14.89 -11.94 6.10
C ASP A 327 14.03 -10.69 6.06
N PHE A 328 12.71 -10.89 6.16
CA PHE A 328 11.68 -9.88 6.30
C PHE A 328 10.63 -10.31 7.32
N GLY A 329 9.95 -9.35 7.94
CA GLY A 329 9.03 -9.61 9.05
C GLY A 329 7.68 -10.14 8.63
N GLU A 330 7.24 -9.79 7.41
CA GLU A 330 5.90 -10.08 6.96
C GLU A 330 5.84 -10.41 5.46
N LEU A 331 5.18 -11.53 5.14
CA LEU A 331 4.76 -11.85 3.79
C LEU A 331 3.33 -11.35 3.59
N VAL A 332 3.14 -10.43 2.66
CA VAL A 332 1.83 -9.87 2.36
C VAL A 332 1.27 -10.55 1.10
N TYR A 333 0.21 -11.32 1.28
CA TYR A 333 -0.52 -11.92 0.17
C TYR A 333 -1.29 -10.85 -0.60
N ALA A 334 -1.02 -10.70 -1.90
CA ALA A 334 -1.76 -9.81 -2.77
C ALA A 334 -3.00 -10.52 -3.33
N GLY A 335 -4.17 -10.11 -2.86
CA GLY A 335 -5.47 -10.63 -3.30
C GLY A 335 -5.83 -10.19 -4.71
N MET A 336 -6.60 -11.03 -5.40
CA MET A 336 -7.10 -10.82 -6.77
C MET A 336 -8.63 -10.91 -6.79
N ASP A 337 -9.24 -10.39 -7.86
CA ASP A 337 -10.66 -10.64 -8.13
C ASP A 337 -10.86 -12.09 -8.54
N TRP A 338 -11.54 -12.86 -7.71
CA TRP A 338 -11.89 -14.23 -8.00
C TRP A 338 -13.19 -14.30 -8.78
N LEU A 339 -13.08 -14.59 -10.08
CA LEU A 339 -14.24 -14.75 -10.97
C LEU A 339 -14.90 -16.13 -10.80
N ASP A 340 -14.17 -17.07 -10.23
CA ASP A 340 -14.62 -18.44 -9.96
C ASP A 340 -14.53 -18.68 -8.45
N PRO A 341 -15.65 -18.78 -7.73
CA PRO A 341 -15.65 -18.99 -6.28
C PRO A 341 -15.32 -20.42 -5.84
N GLY A 342 -15.09 -21.36 -6.80
CA GLY A 342 -14.86 -22.77 -6.58
C GLY A 342 -13.41 -23.22 -6.36
#